data_7a11bbe272ea792adddd057be04c5045
#
_entry.id   7a11bbe272ea792adddd057be04c5045
#
_cell.length_a   1.000
_cell.length_b   1.000
_cell.length_c   1.000
_cell.angle_alpha   90.00
_cell.angle_beta   90.00
_cell.angle_gamma   90.00
#
_symmetry.space_group_name_H-M   'P 1'
#
loop_
_entity.id
_entity.type
_entity.pdbx_description
1 polymer ?
#
loop_
_entity_poly.entity_id
_entity_poly.type
_entity_poly.pdbx_seq_one_letter_code
_entity_poly.pdbx_strand_id
1 'polypeptide(L)'
;MNKLTKYACILTTLAGAVACSGGKKAQGDYAIIPLPQEVVTQGSAPFLLKPSTPISYQEGDAEMEQTARFLASYVKEATGYEPKVITGNADKGIHLSIASDIRNPEGYRLLVSENGIEIAGASNAGIFYGVQTLRKSIPAVAEGMDIELPAASINDYPRFPYRGMHLDVSRHFFPVDSVKKFIDILALHNMNRFHWHLTDDQGWRIEI
;
A
#
# COMPACT_ATOMS: atom_id res chain seq x y z
N MET A 1 -40.51 48.81 32.84
CA MET A 1 -39.89 47.78 31.97
C MET A 1 -38.70 47.22 32.67
N ASN A 2 -38.82 46.00 33.17
CA ASN A 2 -37.94 45.35 34.15
C ASN A 2 -36.59 44.98 33.54
N LYS A 3 -35.50 45.27 34.31
CA LYS A 3 -34.11 44.92 33.95
C LYS A 3 -33.84 43.42 33.80
N LEU A 4 -34.82 42.55 34.08
CA LEU A 4 -34.68 41.11 33.94
C LEU A 4 -34.85 40.59 32.47
N THR A 5 -35.40 41.39 31.58
CA THR A 5 -35.68 40.95 30.19
C THR A 5 -34.47 41.13 29.26
N LYS A 6 -33.40 41.83 29.73
CA LYS A 6 -32.18 42.05 28.92
C LYS A 6 -31.14 40.95 29.03
N TYR A 7 -31.26 40.06 30.03
CA TYR A 7 -30.26 38.98 30.21
C TYR A 7 -30.73 37.63 29.67
N ALA A 8 -31.97 37.51 29.23
CA ALA A 8 -32.51 36.29 28.67
C ALA A 8 -32.12 36.08 27.17
N CYS A 9 -31.66 37.11 26.47
CA CYS A 9 -31.28 37.01 25.03
C CYS A 9 -29.79 36.75 24.78
N ILE A 10 -28.93 36.66 25.81
CA ILE A 10 -27.50 36.43 25.64
C ILE A 10 -27.08 34.99 25.91
N LEU A 11 -27.98 34.15 26.45
CA LEU A 11 -27.65 32.77 26.81
C LEU A 11 -28.05 31.69 25.77
N THR A 12 -28.57 32.08 24.60
CA THR A 12 -29.06 31.13 23.59
C THR A 12 -28.20 31.05 22.31
N THR A 13 -27.01 31.64 22.28
CA THR A 13 -26.12 31.59 21.09
C THR A 13 -24.81 30.84 21.30
N LEU A 14 -24.65 30.07 22.39
CA LEU A 14 -23.44 29.29 22.65
C LEU A 14 -23.63 27.78 22.57
N ALA A 15 -24.67 27.30 21.91
CA ALA A 15 -24.92 25.87 21.69
C ALA A 15 -25.01 25.58 20.19
N GLY A 16 -23.89 25.54 19.49
CA GLY A 16 -23.96 25.23 18.06
C GLY A 16 -22.65 25.15 17.30
N ALA A 17 -21.52 25.00 17.98
CA ALA A 17 -20.28 24.63 17.29
C ALA A 17 -19.75 23.29 17.86
N VAL A 18 -20.53 22.24 17.72
CA VAL A 18 -19.95 20.91 17.60
C VAL A 18 -19.31 20.89 16.21
N ALA A 19 -18.08 21.41 16.12
CA ALA A 19 -17.23 21.17 14.99
C ALA A 19 -17.07 19.65 14.91
N CYS A 20 -17.70 19.02 13.93
CA CYS A 20 -17.30 17.73 13.47
C CYS A 20 -15.81 17.84 13.14
N SER A 21 -14.95 17.41 14.05
CA SER A 21 -13.56 17.16 13.77
C SER A 21 -13.48 15.90 12.91
N GLY A 22 -14.02 15.98 11.71
CA GLY A 22 -13.72 15.02 10.67
C GLY A 22 -12.21 15.13 10.41
N GLY A 23 -11.44 14.11 10.78
CA GLY A 23 -10.02 14.04 10.49
C GLY A 23 -9.79 14.36 9.01
N LYS A 24 -8.66 14.96 8.67
CA LYS A 24 -8.29 15.17 7.27
C LYS A 24 -8.25 13.81 6.57
N LYS A 25 -8.82 13.73 5.40
CA LYS A 25 -8.86 12.52 4.59
C LYS A 25 -8.13 12.75 3.27
N ALA A 26 -7.40 11.72 2.82
CA ALA A 26 -6.81 11.67 1.51
C ALA A 26 -7.48 10.56 0.69
N GLN A 27 -7.75 10.85 -0.59
CA GLN A 27 -8.40 9.91 -1.50
C GLN A 27 -7.35 9.10 -2.23
N GLY A 28 -7.40 7.78 -2.10
CA GLY A 28 -6.65 6.85 -2.94
C GLY A 28 -7.35 6.57 -4.26
N ASP A 29 -6.60 6.07 -5.24
CA ASP A 29 -7.13 5.66 -6.54
C ASP A 29 -6.36 4.45 -7.10
N TYR A 30 -6.84 3.90 -8.21
CA TYR A 30 -6.24 2.74 -8.88
C TYR A 30 -5.66 3.08 -10.27
N ALA A 31 -5.50 4.36 -10.59
CA ALA A 31 -4.82 4.83 -11.81
C ALA A 31 -3.30 4.76 -11.64
N ILE A 32 -2.77 3.56 -11.49
CA ILE A 32 -1.38 3.27 -11.15
C ILE A 32 -0.58 2.74 -12.34
N ILE A 33 0.76 2.75 -12.21
CA ILE A 33 1.67 2.18 -13.21
C ILE A 33 2.52 1.06 -12.57
N PRO A 34 2.54 -0.17 -13.13
CA PRO A 34 1.73 -0.66 -14.26
C PRO A 34 0.23 -0.65 -13.93
N LEU A 35 -0.61 -0.46 -14.97
CA LEU A 35 -2.06 -0.59 -14.81
C LEU A 35 -2.43 -2.07 -14.68
N PRO A 36 -3.21 -2.48 -13.66
CA PRO A 36 -3.70 -3.84 -13.55
C PRO A 36 -4.56 -4.26 -14.75
N GLN A 37 -4.61 -5.56 -15.04
CA GLN A 37 -5.38 -6.12 -16.17
C GLN A 37 -6.88 -5.79 -16.05
N GLU A 38 -7.41 -5.82 -14.83
CA GLU A 38 -8.81 -5.54 -14.57
C GLU A 38 -8.96 -4.77 -13.27
N VAL A 39 -9.69 -3.66 -13.33
CA VAL A 39 -10.07 -2.83 -12.18
C VAL A 39 -11.55 -2.53 -12.27
N VAL A 40 -12.33 -3.08 -11.35
CA VAL A 40 -13.78 -2.83 -11.24
C VAL A 40 -14.05 -2.09 -9.95
N THR A 41 -14.31 -0.79 -10.04
CA THR A 41 -14.74 0.01 -8.89
C THR A 41 -16.21 -0.26 -8.56
N GLN A 42 -16.53 -0.32 -7.27
CA GLN A 42 -17.87 -0.56 -6.78
C GLN A 42 -18.43 0.74 -6.18
N GLY A 43 -19.74 0.96 -6.32
CA GLY A 43 -20.42 2.11 -5.72
C GLY A 43 -20.71 1.98 -4.21
N SER A 44 -20.11 0.99 -3.55
CA SER A 44 -20.22 0.77 -2.10
C SER A 44 -19.28 1.68 -1.31
N ALA A 45 -19.44 1.71 0.02
CA ALA A 45 -18.61 2.52 0.90
C ALA A 45 -17.12 2.17 0.78
N PRO A 46 -16.21 3.17 0.80
CA PRO A 46 -14.78 2.97 0.70
C PRO A 46 -14.22 2.31 1.98
N PHE A 47 -13.07 1.68 1.85
CA PHE A 47 -12.27 1.29 3.00
C PHE A 47 -11.57 2.52 3.59
N LEU A 48 -11.62 2.64 4.92
CA LEU A 48 -10.92 3.70 5.62
C LEU A 48 -9.68 3.14 6.34
N LEU A 49 -8.51 3.36 5.75
CA LEU A 49 -7.23 3.03 6.36
C LEU A 49 -6.93 4.03 7.48
N LYS A 50 -6.80 3.53 8.70
CA LYS A 50 -6.58 4.29 9.94
C LYS A 50 -5.31 3.82 10.65
N PRO A 51 -4.81 4.58 11.66
CA PRO A 51 -3.68 4.16 12.48
C PRO A 51 -3.84 2.78 13.13
N SER A 52 -5.07 2.39 13.44
CA SER A 52 -5.40 1.11 14.07
C SER A 52 -5.60 -0.06 13.10
N THR A 53 -5.55 0.18 11.78
CA THR A 53 -5.75 -0.85 10.76
C THR A 53 -4.61 -1.88 10.81
N PRO A 54 -4.85 -3.14 11.17
CA PRO A 54 -3.83 -4.17 11.19
C PRO A 54 -3.58 -4.74 9.79
N ILE A 55 -2.38 -5.31 9.61
CA ILE A 55 -2.03 -6.15 8.47
C ILE A 55 -1.90 -7.57 8.99
N SER A 56 -2.65 -8.49 8.43
CA SER A 56 -2.64 -9.90 8.85
C SER A 56 -2.19 -10.82 7.70
N TYR A 57 -1.59 -11.94 8.08
CA TYR A 57 -1.08 -12.93 7.14
C TYR A 57 -1.24 -14.36 7.70
N GLN A 58 -1.14 -15.36 6.81
CA GLN A 58 -1.25 -16.76 7.18
C GLN A 58 -0.05 -17.18 8.05
N GLU A 59 -0.32 -17.78 9.20
CA GLU A 59 0.71 -18.26 10.14
C GLU A 59 1.64 -19.30 9.48
N GLY A 60 2.93 -19.20 9.81
CA GLY A 60 3.96 -20.13 9.34
C GLY A 60 4.61 -19.79 7.99
N ASP A 61 4.18 -18.73 7.32
CA ASP A 61 4.77 -18.27 6.05
C ASP A 61 5.69 -17.05 6.28
N ALA A 62 6.99 -17.28 6.35
CA ALA A 62 8.00 -16.24 6.60
C ALA A 62 8.13 -15.22 5.44
N GLU A 63 7.91 -15.64 4.18
CA GLU A 63 7.92 -14.72 3.03
C GLU A 63 6.71 -13.81 3.06
N MET A 64 5.54 -14.36 3.41
CA MET A 64 4.31 -13.57 3.55
C MET A 64 4.43 -12.60 4.73
N GLU A 65 5.03 -13.01 5.87
CA GLU A 65 5.35 -12.12 6.97
C GLU A 65 6.21 -10.95 6.51
N GLN A 66 7.28 -11.22 5.75
CA GLN A 66 8.17 -10.18 5.24
C GLN A 66 7.41 -9.23 4.31
N THR A 67 6.54 -9.74 3.45
CA THR A 67 5.69 -8.94 2.55
C THR A 67 4.72 -8.07 3.35
N ALA A 68 4.12 -8.59 4.42
CA ALA A 68 3.27 -7.82 5.33
C ALA A 68 4.04 -6.68 6.03
N ARG A 69 5.28 -6.94 6.44
CA ARG A 69 6.18 -5.92 7.02
C ARG A 69 6.58 -4.85 6.00
N PHE A 70 6.80 -5.20 4.73
CA PHE A 70 7.00 -4.22 3.66
C PHE A 70 5.78 -3.33 3.49
N LEU A 71 4.57 -3.91 3.46
CA LEU A 71 3.35 -3.12 3.39
C LEU A 71 3.23 -2.16 4.57
N ALA A 72 3.52 -2.62 5.79
CA ALA A 72 3.51 -1.78 6.99
C ALA A 72 4.50 -0.61 6.87
N SER A 73 5.71 -0.84 6.34
CA SER A 73 6.70 0.23 6.12
C SER A 73 6.24 1.25 5.06
N TYR A 74 5.60 0.79 3.99
CA TYR A 74 5.05 1.69 2.96
C TYR A 74 3.89 2.54 3.48
N VAL A 75 3.00 1.96 4.28
CA VAL A 75 1.94 2.72 4.94
C VAL A 75 2.54 3.75 5.91
N LYS A 76 3.57 3.37 6.68
CA LYS A 76 4.27 4.29 7.59
C LYS A 76 4.93 5.45 6.82
N GLU A 77 5.59 5.17 5.71
CA GLU A 77 6.24 6.19 4.87
C GLU A 77 5.22 7.22 4.33
N ALA A 78 4.04 6.75 3.88
CA ALA A 78 3.02 7.61 3.30
C ALA A 78 2.22 8.40 4.35
N THR A 79 1.92 7.81 5.51
CA THR A 79 0.93 8.33 6.47
C THR A 79 1.50 8.68 7.84
N GLY A 80 2.69 8.19 8.18
CA GLY A 80 3.24 8.21 9.55
C GLY A 80 2.62 7.16 10.48
N TYR A 81 1.66 6.35 10.02
CA TYR A 81 1.03 5.28 10.82
C TYR A 81 1.95 4.07 10.98
N GLU A 82 1.81 3.34 12.07
CA GLU A 82 2.55 2.10 12.33
C GLU A 82 1.59 0.90 12.42
N PRO A 83 1.16 0.32 11.27
CA PRO A 83 0.27 -0.81 11.27
C PRO A 83 0.86 -1.99 12.03
N LYS A 84 0.05 -2.65 12.87
CA LYS A 84 0.47 -3.89 13.52
C LYS A 84 0.41 -5.02 12.50
N VAL A 85 1.51 -5.79 12.40
CA VAL A 85 1.56 -7.03 11.62
C VAL A 85 1.27 -8.19 12.57
N ILE A 86 0.26 -8.99 12.24
CA ILE A 86 -0.26 -10.08 13.08
C ILE A 86 -0.51 -11.34 12.25
N THR A 87 -0.49 -12.51 12.89
CA THR A 87 -0.89 -13.78 12.25
C THR A 87 -2.40 -14.00 12.32
N GLY A 88 -2.93 -14.80 11.39
CA GLY A 88 -4.36 -15.12 11.31
C GLY A 88 -5.19 -14.04 10.63
N ASN A 89 -6.49 -14.02 10.89
CA ASN A 89 -7.41 -13.05 10.32
C ASN A 89 -7.65 -11.90 11.28
N ALA A 90 -7.67 -10.69 10.76
CA ALA A 90 -8.03 -9.49 11.50
C ALA A 90 -9.36 -8.93 10.98
N ASP A 91 -10.27 -8.61 11.91
CA ASP A 91 -11.47 -7.87 11.54
C ASP A 91 -11.08 -6.46 11.04
N LYS A 92 -11.62 -6.06 9.89
CA LYS A 92 -11.41 -4.71 9.30
C LYS A 92 -9.94 -4.34 9.12
N GLY A 93 -9.12 -5.28 8.70
CA GLY A 93 -7.71 -5.11 8.40
C GLY A 93 -7.37 -5.30 6.92
N ILE A 94 -6.06 -5.40 6.66
CA ILE A 94 -5.52 -5.85 5.38
C ILE A 94 -5.07 -7.29 5.57
N HIS A 95 -5.59 -8.22 4.78
CA HIS A 95 -5.29 -9.64 4.89
C HIS A 95 -4.54 -10.16 3.67
N LEU A 96 -3.43 -10.88 3.91
CA LEU A 96 -2.63 -11.53 2.88
C LEU A 96 -2.86 -13.04 2.91
N SER A 97 -3.14 -13.66 1.77
CA SER A 97 -3.43 -15.09 1.67
C SER A 97 -2.99 -15.72 0.35
N ILE A 98 -2.83 -17.04 0.33
CA ILE A 98 -2.63 -17.81 -0.90
C ILE A 98 -4.01 -18.24 -1.44
N ALA A 99 -4.18 -18.12 -2.76
CA ALA A 99 -5.39 -18.56 -3.47
C ALA A 99 -5.04 -19.56 -4.57
N SER A 100 -5.44 -20.81 -4.40
CA SER A 100 -5.14 -21.90 -5.35
C SER A 100 -5.93 -21.84 -6.66
N ASP A 101 -6.96 -21.02 -6.75
CA ASP A 101 -7.81 -20.82 -7.93
C ASP A 101 -7.22 -19.81 -8.95
N ILE A 102 -6.16 -19.10 -8.58
CA ILE A 102 -5.45 -18.17 -9.47
C ILE A 102 -4.43 -18.94 -10.30
N ARG A 103 -4.63 -18.95 -11.63
CA ARG A 103 -3.84 -19.80 -12.56
C ARG A 103 -2.41 -19.29 -12.80
N ASN A 104 -2.23 -17.96 -12.91
CA ASN A 104 -0.90 -17.40 -13.15
C ASN A 104 -0.11 -17.40 -11.85
N PRO A 105 1.11 -17.96 -11.78
CA PRO A 105 1.88 -18.06 -10.54
C PRO A 105 2.29 -16.70 -9.96
N GLU A 106 2.33 -15.63 -10.76
CA GLU A 106 2.57 -14.25 -10.31
C GLU A 106 1.25 -13.44 -10.26
N GLY A 107 0.09 -14.10 -10.46
CA GLY A 107 -1.22 -13.44 -10.40
C GLY A 107 -1.69 -13.18 -8.98
N TYR A 108 -2.54 -12.16 -8.86
CA TYR A 108 -3.19 -11.81 -7.60
C TYR A 108 -4.60 -11.25 -7.82
N ARG A 109 -5.36 -11.28 -6.75
CA ARG A 109 -6.66 -10.64 -6.59
C ARG A 109 -6.59 -9.69 -5.41
N LEU A 110 -7.01 -8.44 -5.58
CA LEU A 110 -7.11 -7.46 -4.52
C LEU A 110 -8.57 -7.01 -4.43
N LEU A 111 -9.18 -7.26 -3.28
CA LEU A 111 -10.56 -6.86 -2.98
C LEU A 111 -10.55 -5.80 -1.90
N VAL A 112 -11.15 -4.65 -2.20
CA VAL A 112 -11.31 -3.54 -1.25
C VAL A 112 -12.79 -3.35 -0.96
N SER A 113 -13.15 -3.41 0.32
CA SER A 113 -14.51 -3.20 0.80
C SER A 113 -14.49 -2.37 2.09
N GLU A 114 -15.60 -1.84 2.53
CA GLU A 114 -15.71 -1.13 3.82
C GLU A 114 -15.27 -1.97 5.04
N ASN A 115 -15.29 -3.31 4.91
CA ASN A 115 -14.97 -4.24 5.97
C ASN A 115 -13.50 -4.66 6.01
N GLY A 116 -12.73 -4.39 4.96
CA GLY A 116 -11.32 -4.76 4.89
C GLY A 116 -10.79 -4.81 3.47
N ILE A 117 -9.49 -5.08 3.39
CA ILE A 117 -8.76 -5.33 2.15
C ILE A 117 -8.25 -6.76 2.18
N GLU A 118 -8.51 -7.52 1.12
CA GLU A 118 -7.96 -8.85 0.92
C GLU A 118 -7.00 -8.83 -0.28
N ILE A 119 -5.79 -9.34 -0.09
CA ILE A 119 -4.80 -9.57 -1.14
C ILE A 119 -4.53 -11.07 -1.20
N ALA A 120 -5.07 -11.71 -2.22
CA ALA A 120 -4.92 -13.14 -2.45
C ALA A 120 -4.04 -13.37 -3.67
N GLY A 121 -2.91 -14.07 -3.52
CA GLY A 121 -1.98 -14.39 -4.61
C GLY A 121 -1.90 -15.87 -4.91
N ALA A 122 -1.57 -16.24 -6.15
CA ALA A 122 -1.26 -17.63 -6.50
C ALA A 122 0.02 -18.13 -5.80
N SER A 123 0.89 -17.20 -5.41
CA SER A 123 2.15 -17.44 -4.70
C SER A 123 2.52 -16.17 -3.90
N ASN A 124 3.59 -16.26 -3.11
CA ASN A 124 4.14 -15.09 -2.40
C ASN A 124 4.55 -13.96 -3.36
N ALA A 125 5.00 -14.28 -4.58
CA ALA A 125 5.26 -13.26 -5.61
C ALA A 125 3.98 -12.54 -6.04
N GLY A 126 2.88 -13.26 -6.25
CA GLY A 126 1.58 -12.66 -6.56
C GLY A 126 1.09 -11.75 -5.43
N ILE A 127 1.19 -12.20 -4.17
CA ILE A 127 0.86 -11.35 -2.99
C ILE A 127 1.70 -10.08 -2.97
N PHE A 128 3.01 -10.21 -3.23
CA PHE A 128 3.91 -9.05 -3.27
C PHE A 128 3.49 -8.02 -4.33
N TYR A 129 3.08 -8.47 -5.54
CA TYR A 129 2.58 -7.55 -6.57
C TYR A 129 1.24 -6.92 -6.19
N GLY A 130 0.36 -7.64 -5.52
CA GLY A 130 -0.86 -7.09 -4.93
C GLY A 130 -0.56 -6.01 -3.89
N VAL A 131 0.45 -6.23 -3.05
CA VAL A 131 0.95 -5.24 -2.08
C VAL A 131 1.51 -4.00 -2.80
N GLN A 132 2.26 -4.16 -3.91
CA GLN A 132 2.74 -3.01 -4.70
C GLN A 132 1.59 -2.23 -5.35
N THR A 133 0.53 -2.90 -5.74
CA THR A 133 -0.69 -2.24 -6.26
C THR A 133 -1.37 -1.43 -5.16
N LEU A 134 -1.59 -2.01 -3.98
CA LEU A 134 -2.16 -1.27 -2.85
C LEU A 134 -1.27 -0.10 -2.42
N ARG A 135 0.05 -0.30 -2.34
CA ARG A 135 1.02 0.77 -2.03
C ARG A 135 0.85 1.97 -2.97
N LYS A 136 0.77 1.72 -4.28
CA LYS A 136 0.63 2.78 -5.30
C LYS A 136 -0.74 3.46 -5.28
N SER A 137 -1.75 2.78 -4.74
CA SER A 137 -3.10 3.33 -4.58
C SER A 137 -3.23 4.28 -3.39
N ILE A 138 -2.27 4.24 -2.46
CA ILE A 138 -2.18 5.17 -1.32
C ILE A 138 -1.51 6.46 -1.80
N PRO A 139 -2.08 7.66 -1.54
CA PRO A 139 -1.45 8.93 -1.89
C PRO A 139 -0.08 9.08 -1.25
N ALA A 140 0.91 9.55 -2.02
CA ALA A 140 2.30 9.67 -1.58
C ALA A 140 2.51 10.69 -0.44
N VAL A 141 1.59 11.62 -0.25
CA VAL A 141 1.63 12.65 0.80
C VAL A 141 0.29 12.64 1.55
N ALA A 142 0.22 11.84 2.61
CA ALA A 142 -0.99 11.67 3.40
C ALA A 142 -0.68 11.64 4.91
N GLU A 143 0.40 12.32 5.33
CA GLU A 143 0.84 12.32 6.72
C GLU A 143 -0.26 12.83 7.67
N GLY A 144 -0.60 11.99 8.66
CA GLY A 144 -1.65 12.26 9.63
C GLY A 144 -3.07 12.31 9.07
N MET A 145 -3.30 11.80 7.83
CA MET A 145 -4.61 11.73 7.21
C MET A 145 -5.13 10.30 7.17
N ASP A 146 -6.41 10.10 7.42
CA ASP A 146 -7.10 8.85 7.10
C ASP A 146 -7.17 8.67 5.58
N ILE A 147 -6.91 7.46 5.06
CA ILE A 147 -6.93 7.20 3.63
C ILE A 147 -8.24 6.52 3.24
N GLU A 148 -9.00 7.14 2.36
CA GLU A 148 -10.18 6.52 1.75
C GLU A 148 -9.78 5.81 0.46
N LEU A 149 -9.88 4.48 0.46
CA LEU A 149 -9.68 3.64 -0.73
C LEU A 149 -11.04 3.23 -1.28
N PRO A 150 -11.40 3.60 -2.51
CA PRO A 150 -12.66 3.20 -3.12
C PRO A 150 -12.83 1.70 -3.11
N ALA A 151 -14.05 1.22 -2.86
CA ALA A 151 -14.35 -0.20 -2.96
C ALA A 151 -14.11 -0.68 -4.39
N ALA A 152 -13.34 -1.76 -4.55
CA ALA A 152 -12.93 -2.26 -5.85
C ALA A 152 -12.59 -3.76 -5.80
N SER A 153 -12.73 -4.40 -6.95
CA SER A 153 -12.15 -5.71 -7.24
C SER A 153 -11.11 -5.56 -8.36
N ILE A 154 -9.90 -5.97 -8.08
CA ILE A 154 -8.76 -5.90 -9.00
C ILE A 154 -8.26 -7.32 -9.23
N ASN A 155 -8.17 -7.73 -10.50
CA ASN A 155 -7.52 -8.97 -10.90
C ASN A 155 -6.35 -8.62 -11.81
N ASP A 156 -5.17 -9.12 -11.46
CA ASP A 156 -3.98 -8.80 -12.22
C ASP A 156 -2.99 -9.95 -12.28
N TYR A 157 -2.26 -9.99 -13.37
CA TYR A 157 -1.14 -10.90 -13.62
C TYR A 157 -0.23 -10.31 -14.70
N PRO A 158 1.07 -10.61 -14.71
CA PRO A 158 1.99 -10.03 -15.68
C PRO A 158 1.74 -10.61 -17.09
N ARG A 159 1.80 -9.75 -18.11
CA ARG A 159 1.77 -10.15 -19.54
C ARG A 159 3.03 -10.90 -19.96
N PHE A 160 4.17 -10.52 -19.37
CA PHE A 160 5.48 -11.08 -19.70
C PHE A 160 6.12 -11.71 -18.46
N PRO A 161 6.62 -12.96 -18.56
CA PRO A 161 7.28 -13.62 -17.43
C PRO A 161 8.67 -13.03 -17.13
N TYR A 162 9.31 -12.36 -18.09
CA TYR A 162 10.56 -11.66 -17.91
C TYR A 162 10.32 -10.15 -17.92
N ARG A 163 10.63 -9.48 -16.80
CA ARG A 163 10.51 -8.02 -16.64
C ARG A 163 11.78 -7.54 -15.97
N GLY A 164 12.76 -7.21 -16.78
CA GLY A 164 14.10 -6.92 -16.31
C GLY A 164 14.56 -5.50 -16.55
N MET A 165 15.54 -5.10 -15.75
CA MET A 165 16.23 -3.84 -15.86
C MET A 165 17.74 -4.08 -15.68
N HIS A 166 18.55 -3.28 -16.34
CA HIS A 166 20.01 -3.32 -16.28
C HIS A 166 20.55 -2.09 -15.57
N LEU A 167 21.54 -2.27 -14.70
CA LEU A 167 22.31 -1.19 -14.09
C LEU A 167 23.80 -1.48 -14.22
N ASP A 168 24.51 -0.60 -14.91
CA ASP A 168 25.95 -0.65 -15.05
C ASP A 168 26.62 0.18 -13.95
N VAL A 169 27.25 -0.50 -13.00
CA VAL A 169 28.03 0.11 -11.92
C VAL A 169 29.52 0.02 -12.14
N SER A 170 29.95 -0.62 -13.25
CA SER A 170 31.34 -0.75 -13.63
C SER A 170 31.87 0.53 -14.26
N ARG A 171 31.21 1.04 -15.32
CA ARG A 171 31.62 2.27 -16.00
C ARG A 171 31.42 3.51 -15.16
N HIS A 172 30.34 3.51 -14.34
CA HIS A 172 30.09 4.56 -13.35
C HIS A 172 29.76 3.92 -12.00
N PHE A 173 30.53 4.29 -10.97
CA PHE A 173 30.31 3.79 -9.63
C PHE A 173 29.03 4.37 -9.03
N PHE A 174 28.19 3.49 -8.47
CA PHE A 174 27.03 3.87 -7.67
C PHE A 174 27.20 3.34 -6.23
N PRO A 175 27.01 4.17 -5.19
CA PRO A 175 27.05 3.70 -3.82
C PRO A 175 25.92 2.71 -3.52
N VAL A 176 26.12 1.88 -2.50
CA VAL A 176 25.20 0.80 -2.11
C VAL A 176 23.75 1.30 -1.93
N ASP A 177 23.56 2.46 -1.31
CA ASP A 177 22.21 3.02 -1.08
C ASP A 177 21.51 3.40 -2.39
N SER A 178 22.25 3.83 -3.41
CA SER A 178 21.68 4.07 -4.75
C SER A 178 21.23 2.77 -5.42
N VAL A 179 22.00 1.69 -5.25
CA VAL A 179 21.63 0.36 -5.79
C VAL A 179 20.40 -0.19 -5.06
N LYS A 180 20.33 -0.07 -3.73
CA LYS A 180 19.14 -0.44 -2.95
C LYS A 180 17.90 0.33 -3.42
N LYS A 181 18.01 1.65 -3.59
CA LYS A 181 16.92 2.47 -4.12
C LYS A 181 16.50 2.04 -5.53
N PHE A 182 17.45 1.64 -6.38
CA PHE A 182 17.15 1.11 -7.70
C PHE A 182 16.36 -0.20 -7.62
N ILE A 183 16.71 -1.11 -6.69
CA ILE A 183 15.96 -2.35 -6.44
C ILE A 183 14.53 -2.04 -5.96
N ASP A 184 14.35 -1.06 -5.06
CA ASP A 184 13.02 -0.63 -4.62
C ASP A 184 12.16 -0.09 -5.77
N ILE A 185 12.78 0.64 -6.72
CA ILE A 185 12.10 1.12 -7.93
C ILE A 185 11.72 -0.06 -8.84
N LEU A 186 12.58 -1.06 -9.01
CA LEU A 186 12.24 -2.28 -9.74
C LEU A 186 11.02 -2.98 -9.13
N ALA A 187 11.02 -3.14 -7.81
CA ALA A 187 9.90 -3.73 -7.07
C ALA A 187 8.61 -2.91 -7.24
N LEU A 188 8.69 -1.58 -7.16
CA LEU A 188 7.55 -0.67 -7.36
C LEU A 188 6.90 -0.85 -8.73
N HIS A 189 7.69 -1.14 -9.77
CA HIS A 189 7.22 -1.35 -11.14
C HIS A 189 7.00 -2.84 -11.49
N ASN A 190 6.92 -3.72 -10.49
CA ASN A 190 6.68 -5.15 -10.66
C ASN A 190 7.73 -5.85 -11.55
N MET A 191 8.97 -5.35 -11.58
CA MET A 191 10.08 -6.01 -12.25
C MET A 191 10.52 -7.24 -11.44
N ASN A 192 10.96 -8.30 -12.13
CA ASN A 192 11.36 -9.54 -11.48
C ASN A 192 12.78 -10.02 -11.86
N ARG A 193 13.51 -9.23 -12.63
CA ARG A 193 14.90 -9.51 -13.00
C ARG A 193 15.74 -8.25 -12.88
N PHE A 194 16.89 -8.38 -12.22
CA PHE A 194 17.87 -7.33 -12.12
C PHE A 194 19.19 -7.80 -12.75
N HIS A 195 19.58 -7.18 -13.86
CA HIS A 195 20.90 -7.40 -14.46
C HIS A 195 21.86 -6.38 -13.86
N TRP A 196 22.61 -6.80 -12.86
CA TRP A 196 23.60 -5.97 -12.20
C TRP A 196 24.97 -6.18 -12.85
N HIS A 197 25.42 -5.22 -13.66
CA HIS A 197 26.71 -5.25 -14.37
C HIS A 197 27.81 -4.72 -13.46
N LEU A 198 28.58 -5.64 -12.87
CA LEU A 198 29.53 -5.36 -11.79
C LEU A 198 30.95 -5.16 -12.27
N THR A 199 31.32 -5.71 -13.43
CA THR A 199 32.72 -5.79 -13.87
C THR A 199 32.83 -5.49 -15.34
N ASP A 200 33.79 -4.60 -15.68
CA ASP A 200 34.20 -4.28 -17.04
C ASP A 200 35.65 -3.72 -16.97
N ASP A 201 36.23 -3.29 -18.11
CA ASP A 201 37.59 -2.71 -18.18
C ASP A 201 37.74 -1.45 -17.31
N GLN A 202 36.68 -0.65 -17.11
CA GLN A 202 36.71 0.57 -16.29
C GLN A 202 36.58 0.32 -14.79
N GLY A 203 36.19 -0.86 -14.37
CA GLY A 203 36.03 -1.12 -12.96
C GLY A 203 35.62 -2.54 -12.59
N TRP A 204 36.16 -3.00 -11.50
CA TRP A 204 35.83 -4.26 -10.86
C TRP A 204 35.16 -3.99 -9.52
N ARG A 205 33.88 -4.39 -9.34
CA ARG A 205 33.08 -4.06 -8.17
C ARG A 205 32.75 -5.27 -7.31
N ILE A 206 33.50 -6.37 -7.50
CA ILE A 206 33.36 -7.61 -6.73
C ILE A 206 34.66 -7.81 -5.95
N GLU A 207 34.56 -8.09 -4.65
CA GLU A 207 35.67 -8.54 -3.83
C GLU A 207 35.85 -10.05 -4.05
N ILE A 208 37.09 -10.49 -4.32
CA ILE A 208 37.48 -11.89 -4.57
C ILE A 208 38.56 -12.30 -3.56
#